data_f44d80b327eab95bb8cb9de091fc883c
#
_entry.id   f44d80b327eab95bb8cb9de091fc883c
#
_cell.length_a   1.000
_cell.length_b   1.000
_cell.length_c   1.000
_cell.angle_alpha   90.00
_cell.angle_beta   90.00
_cell.angle_gamma   90.00
#
_symmetry.space_group_name_H-M   'P 1'
#
loop_
_entity.id
_entity.type
_entity.pdbx_description
1 polymer ?
#
loop_
_entity_poly.entity_id
_entity_poly.type
_entity_poly.pdbx_seq_one_letter_code
_entity_poly.pdbx_strand_id
1 'polypeptide(L)'
;MKVELTPFRQSRPYTCVVTCLRVVLAALGADYPENDLASACNTDPSGATLSDAANAVRSLGFNALFLPEATFEMLSEWLQHGVPMIVGIAVDDPVHGVTSSHAVVVCGIEHGQVIVVDPAIGAERQLELETFLRAWRRRDNRGLVVLR
;
A
#
# COMPACT_ATOMS: atom_id res chain seq x y z
N MET A 1 -0.64 15.13 10.35
CA MET A 1 -1.63 14.05 10.30
C MET A 1 -0.93 12.76 9.92
N LYS A 2 -0.82 11.87 10.88
CA LYS A 2 -0.03 10.64 10.69
C LYS A 2 -0.62 9.49 11.49
N VAL A 3 -0.76 8.31 10.85
CA VAL A 3 -1.15 7.05 11.48
C VAL A 3 0.13 6.27 11.77
N GLU A 4 0.29 5.82 13.02
CA GLU A 4 1.46 5.02 13.40
C GLU A 4 1.27 3.58 12.96
N LEU A 5 2.27 3.06 12.23
CA LEU A 5 2.26 1.71 11.70
C LEU A 5 3.58 1.02 11.99
N THR A 6 3.54 -0.29 12.20
CA THR A 6 4.75 -1.10 12.31
C THR A 6 5.17 -1.52 10.91
N PRO A 7 6.35 -1.10 10.43
CA PRO A 7 6.78 -1.47 9.08
C PRO A 7 7.27 -2.91 9.03
N PHE A 8 7.05 -3.54 7.85
CA PHE A 8 7.62 -4.84 7.53
C PHE A 8 8.33 -4.74 6.20
N ARG A 9 9.36 -5.54 6.01
CA ARG A 9 10.10 -5.60 4.76
C ARG A 9 9.64 -6.81 3.95
N GLN A 10 9.37 -6.61 2.67
CA GLN A 10 9.03 -7.71 1.76
C GLN A 10 10.21 -8.66 1.60
N SER A 11 9.94 -9.94 1.56
CA SER A 11 10.99 -10.96 1.44
C SER A 11 11.36 -11.27 -0.01
N ARG A 12 10.49 -10.88 -0.96
CA ARG A 12 10.68 -11.17 -2.39
C ARG A 12 10.33 -9.94 -3.22
N PRO A 13 10.89 -9.83 -4.45
CA PRO A 13 10.63 -8.64 -5.29
C PRO A 13 9.17 -8.42 -5.66
N TYR A 14 8.33 -9.45 -5.58
CA TYR A 14 6.93 -9.40 -5.99
C TYR A 14 5.94 -9.44 -4.81
N THR A 15 6.39 -9.26 -3.57
CA THR A 15 5.51 -9.33 -2.39
C THR A 15 5.22 -7.97 -1.75
N CYS A 16 5.29 -6.88 -2.52
CA CYS A 16 5.02 -5.54 -1.99
C CYS A 16 3.57 -5.37 -1.53
N VAL A 17 2.59 -5.80 -2.33
CA VAL A 17 1.16 -5.72 -1.96
C VAL A 17 0.88 -6.53 -0.70
N VAL A 18 1.39 -7.76 -0.64
CA VAL A 18 1.21 -8.67 0.48
C VAL A 18 1.80 -8.09 1.76
N THR A 19 2.98 -7.50 1.67
CA THR A 19 3.64 -6.89 2.83
C THR A 19 2.89 -5.64 3.29
N CYS A 20 2.33 -4.85 2.37
CA CYS A 20 1.45 -3.74 2.72
C CYS A 20 0.21 -4.23 3.48
N LEU A 21 -0.38 -5.35 3.05
CA LEU A 21 -1.49 -5.95 3.79
C LEU A 21 -1.08 -6.35 5.21
N ARG A 22 0.09 -6.94 5.36
CA ARG A 22 0.62 -7.32 6.67
C ARG A 22 0.71 -6.10 7.59
N VAL A 23 1.19 -4.98 7.07
CA VAL A 23 1.32 -3.72 7.82
C VAL A 23 -0.05 -3.24 8.30
N VAL A 24 -1.04 -3.15 7.42
CA VAL A 24 -2.35 -2.62 7.81
C VAL A 24 -3.13 -3.59 8.69
N LEU A 25 -3.02 -4.90 8.47
CA LEU A 25 -3.66 -5.89 9.31
C LEU A 25 -3.07 -5.91 10.73
N ALA A 26 -1.75 -5.76 10.85
CA ALA A 26 -1.10 -5.66 12.15
C ALA A 26 -1.61 -4.46 12.94
N ALA A 27 -1.86 -3.33 12.27
CA ALA A 27 -2.43 -2.14 12.89
C ALA A 27 -3.86 -2.39 13.38
N LEU A 28 -4.56 -3.36 12.79
CA LEU A 28 -5.91 -3.77 13.21
C LEU A 28 -5.87 -4.91 14.25
N GLY A 29 -4.69 -5.28 14.71
CA GLY A 29 -4.52 -6.32 15.73
C GLY A 29 -4.43 -7.74 15.19
N ALA A 30 -4.25 -7.92 13.87
CA ALA A 30 -4.18 -9.23 13.24
C ALA A 30 -2.79 -9.48 12.66
N ASP A 31 -2.10 -10.49 13.16
CA ASP A 31 -0.77 -10.85 12.70
C ASP A 31 -0.85 -12.04 11.74
N TYR A 32 -0.58 -11.76 10.47
CA TYR A 32 -0.52 -12.77 9.42
C TYR A 32 0.88 -12.78 8.79
N PRO A 33 1.54 -13.96 8.75
CA PRO A 33 2.82 -14.06 8.06
C PRO A 33 2.69 -13.76 6.56
N GLU A 34 3.77 -13.27 5.97
CA GLU A 34 3.79 -12.91 4.55
C GLU A 34 3.35 -14.09 3.66
N ASN A 35 3.83 -15.31 3.94
CA ASN A 35 3.49 -16.48 3.13
C ASN A 35 1.99 -16.79 3.13
N ASP A 36 1.34 -16.64 4.27
CA ASP A 36 -0.10 -16.89 4.38
C ASP A 36 -0.90 -15.87 3.55
N LEU A 37 -0.49 -14.60 3.63
CA LEU A 37 -1.11 -13.54 2.84
C LEU A 37 -0.81 -13.69 1.35
N ALA A 38 0.38 -14.13 1.00
CA ALA A 38 0.75 -14.37 -0.39
C ALA A 38 -0.15 -15.45 -1.02
N SER A 39 -0.42 -16.52 -0.28
CA SER A 39 -1.33 -17.56 -0.74
C SER A 39 -2.76 -17.05 -0.88
N ALA A 40 -3.23 -16.29 0.10
CA ALA A 40 -4.59 -15.73 0.07
C ALA A 40 -4.79 -14.77 -1.10
N CYS A 41 -3.76 -14.03 -1.50
CA CYS A 41 -3.81 -13.08 -2.62
C CYS A 41 -3.52 -13.71 -3.97
N ASN A 42 -3.28 -15.02 -4.04
CA ASN A 42 -2.86 -15.71 -5.27
C ASN A 42 -1.61 -15.05 -5.88
N THR A 43 -0.68 -14.67 -5.02
CA THR A 43 0.54 -13.99 -5.45
C THR A 43 1.43 -14.93 -6.25
N ASP A 44 1.94 -14.45 -7.38
CA ASP A 44 2.90 -15.14 -8.21
C ASP A 44 4.09 -14.21 -8.51
N PRO A 45 5.09 -14.64 -9.29
CA PRO A 45 6.24 -13.77 -9.59
C PRO A 45 5.91 -12.44 -10.27
N SER A 46 4.70 -12.27 -10.80
CA SER A 46 4.25 -10.98 -11.33
C SER A 46 3.57 -10.10 -10.27
N GLY A 47 3.42 -10.62 -9.05
CA GLY A 47 2.85 -9.90 -7.92
C GLY A 47 1.39 -10.23 -7.65
N ALA A 48 0.72 -9.33 -6.92
CA ALA A 48 -0.71 -9.39 -6.65
C ALA A 48 -1.32 -8.01 -6.92
N THR A 49 -2.58 -7.99 -7.32
CA THR A 49 -3.30 -6.73 -7.53
C THR A 49 -3.94 -6.28 -6.21
N LEU A 50 -4.26 -4.98 -6.12
CA LEU A 50 -5.02 -4.47 -4.97
C LEU A 50 -6.42 -5.07 -4.92
N SER A 51 -7.00 -5.41 -6.06
CA SER A 51 -8.30 -6.09 -6.13
C SER A 51 -8.22 -7.50 -5.53
N ASP A 52 -7.18 -8.26 -5.85
CA ASP A 52 -6.94 -9.57 -5.25
C ASP A 52 -6.73 -9.46 -3.74
N ALA A 53 -6.01 -8.45 -3.31
CA ALA A 53 -5.79 -8.17 -1.90
C ALA A 53 -7.10 -7.87 -1.17
N ALA A 54 -7.99 -7.09 -1.79
CA ALA A 54 -9.30 -6.80 -1.22
C ALA A 54 -10.11 -8.09 -0.99
N ASN A 55 -10.11 -8.98 -1.98
CA ASN A 55 -10.82 -10.26 -1.86
C ASN A 55 -10.19 -11.14 -0.78
N ALA A 56 -8.88 -11.16 -0.69
CA ALA A 56 -8.16 -11.94 0.31
C ALA A 56 -8.53 -11.51 1.74
N VAL A 57 -8.49 -10.21 2.03
CA VAL A 57 -8.82 -9.73 3.39
C VAL A 57 -10.29 -9.91 3.74
N ARG A 58 -11.19 -9.85 2.75
CA ARG A 58 -12.60 -10.17 2.98
C ARG A 58 -12.76 -11.63 3.39
N SER A 59 -12.01 -12.53 2.78
CA SER A 59 -12.05 -13.96 3.14
C SER A 59 -11.49 -14.21 4.54
N LEU A 60 -10.70 -13.30 5.07
CA LEU A 60 -10.17 -13.37 6.44
C LEU A 60 -11.10 -12.70 7.47
N GLY A 61 -12.25 -12.19 7.04
CA GLY A 61 -13.24 -11.59 7.92
C GLY A 61 -13.13 -10.08 8.11
N PHE A 62 -12.31 -9.41 7.31
CA PHE A 62 -12.17 -7.95 7.34
C PHE A 62 -13.01 -7.32 6.23
N ASN A 63 -13.28 -6.03 6.38
CA ASN A 63 -13.88 -5.23 5.33
C ASN A 63 -12.78 -4.62 4.48
N ALA A 64 -13.02 -4.51 3.19
CA ALA A 64 -12.09 -3.89 2.28
C ALA A 64 -12.84 -3.03 1.27
N LEU A 65 -12.27 -1.88 0.97
CA LEU A 65 -12.79 -0.99 -0.07
C LEU A 65 -11.70 -0.78 -1.09
N PHE A 66 -11.88 -1.36 -2.28
CA PHE A 66 -10.99 -1.14 -3.41
C PHE A 66 -11.45 0.10 -4.17
N LEU A 67 -10.54 1.03 -4.38
CA LEU A 67 -10.80 2.31 -5.06
C LEU A 67 -10.05 2.31 -6.38
N PRO A 68 -10.74 2.07 -7.51
CA PRO A 68 -10.07 2.03 -8.83
C PRO A 68 -9.59 3.40 -9.30
N GLU A 69 -10.18 4.48 -8.77
CA GLU A 69 -9.82 5.87 -9.07
C GLU A 69 -10.01 6.72 -7.82
N ALA A 70 -9.08 6.61 -6.88
CA ALA A 70 -9.13 7.44 -5.68
C ALA A 70 -8.65 8.85 -5.98
N THR A 71 -8.99 9.78 -5.10
CA THR A 71 -8.53 11.16 -5.17
C THR A 71 -7.67 11.48 -3.97
N PHE A 72 -6.89 12.56 -4.07
CA PHE A 72 -6.11 13.05 -2.93
C PHE A 72 -7.03 13.40 -1.75
N GLU A 73 -8.20 13.96 -2.04
CA GLU A 73 -9.18 14.31 -1.01
C GLU A 73 -9.68 13.07 -0.27
N MET A 74 -9.95 11.98 -0.99
CA MET A 74 -10.34 10.70 -0.39
C MET A 74 -9.23 10.15 0.49
N LEU A 75 -7.99 10.17 0.01
CA LEU A 75 -6.82 9.74 0.78
C LEU A 75 -6.70 10.55 2.08
N SER A 76 -6.80 11.88 1.97
CA SER A 76 -6.70 12.78 3.12
C SER A 76 -7.82 12.51 4.13
N GLU A 77 -9.03 12.30 3.65
CA GLU A 77 -10.19 12.05 4.51
C GLU A 77 -10.05 10.73 5.29
N TRP A 78 -9.61 9.66 4.63
CA TRP A 78 -9.35 8.39 5.32
C TRP A 78 -8.27 8.55 6.40
N LEU A 79 -7.17 9.25 6.08
CA LEU A 79 -6.12 9.51 7.06
C LEU A 79 -6.63 10.31 8.26
N GLN A 80 -7.53 11.27 8.05
CA GLN A 80 -8.15 12.03 9.13
C GLN A 80 -8.94 11.14 10.08
N HIS A 81 -9.46 10.02 9.59
CA HIS A 81 -10.17 9.03 10.40
C HIS A 81 -9.24 7.94 10.95
N GLY A 82 -7.93 8.12 10.82
CA GLY A 82 -6.95 7.16 11.32
C GLY A 82 -6.79 5.91 10.45
N VAL A 83 -7.21 5.98 9.20
CA VAL A 83 -7.18 4.82 8.29
C VAL A 83 -6.13 5.05 7.21
N PRO A 84 -5.05 4.25 7.16
CA PRO A 84 -4.07 4.33 6.09
C PRO A 84 -4.59 3.70 4.80
N MET A 85 -3.99 4.06 3.68
CA MET A 85 -4.38 3.55 2.38
C MET A 85 -3.20 2.87 1.69
N ILE A 86 -3.41 1.66 1.21
CA ILE A 86 -2.43 1.00 0.34
C ILE A 86 -2.66 1.55 -1.07
N VAL A 87 -1.58 2.01 -1.71
CA VAL A 87 -1.66 2.58 -3.04
C VAL A 87 -0.63 1.93 -3.96
N GLY A 88 -0.93 1.90 -5.26
CA GLY A 88 0.03 1.50 -6.28
C GLY A 88 0.65 2.74 -6.90
N ILE A 89 1.95 2.76 -7.03
CA ILE A 89 2.69 3.86 -7.65
C ILE A 89 3.63 3.34 -8.73
N ALA A 90 3.95 4.21 -9.69
CA ALA A 90 4.96 3.92 -10.71
C ALA A 90 6.34 4.27 -10.15
N VAL A 91 7.29 3.37 -10.33
CA VAL A 91 8.69 3.58 -9.95
C VAL A 91 9.55 3.43 -11.19
N ASP A 92 10.33 4.45 -11.49
CA ASP A 92 11.26 4.45 -12.61
C ASP A 92 12.62 3.98 -12.15
N ASP A 93 13.21 3.07 -12.93
CA ASP A 93 14.60 2.67 -12.78
C ASP A 93 15.39 3.26 -13.95
N PRO A 94 16.07 4.41 -13.76
CA PRO A 94 16.78 5.05 -14.86
C PRO A 94 18.02 4.27 -15.32
N VAL A 95 18.55 3.39 -14.47
CA VAL A 95 19.70 2.56 -14.83
C VAL A 95 19.32 1.52 -15.87
N HIS A 96 18.16 0.89 -15.72
CA HIS A 96 17.68 -0.16 -16.61
C HIS A 96 16.62 0.32 -17.61
N GLY A 97 16.21 1.59 -17.52
CA GLY A 97 15.21 2.17 -18.42
C GLY A 97 13.82 1.55 -18.31
N VAL A 98 13.48 0.97 -17.16
CA VAL A 98 12.18 0.32 -16.95
C VAL A 98 11.34 1.07 -15.93
N THR A 99 10.02 0.99 -16.11
CA THR A 99 9.04 1.46 -15.13
C THR A 99 8.33 0.25 -14.54
N SER A 100 8.27 0.18 -13.22
CA SER A 100 7.57 -0.89 -12.53
C SER A 100 6.46 -0.34 -11.63
N SER A 101 5.54 -1.22 -11.27
CA SER A 101 4.55 -0.94 -10.23
C SER A 101 5.12 -1.29 -8.87
N HIS A 102 4.81 -0.48 -7.88
CA HIS A 102 5.17 -0.74 -6.49
C HIS A 102 4.02 -0.36 -5.58
N ALA A 103 3.81 -1.12 -4.52
CA ALA A 103 2.80 -0.81 -3.53
C ALA A 103 3.45 -0.25 -2.27
N VAL A 104 2.84 0.78 -1.71
CA VAL A 104 3.24 1.38 -0.43
C VAL A 104 1.99 1.66 0.40
N VAL A 105 2.17 1.83 1.71
CA VAL A 105 1.08 2.24 2.59
C VAL A 105 1.23 3.72 2.89
N VAL A 106 0.28 4.54 2.45
CA VAL A 106 0.25 5.95 2.82
C VAL A 106 -0.27 6.05 4.24
N CYS A 107 0.56 6.56 5.15
CA CYS A 107 0.20 6.69 6.57
C CYS A 107 0.14 8.13 7.06
N GLY A 108 0.57 9.10 6.26
CA GLY A 108 0.51 10.48 6.70
C GLY A 108 0.74 11.51 5.59
N ILE A 109 0.34 12.72 5.89
CA ILE A 109 0.59 13.90 5.04
C ILE A 109 0.99 15.02 6.01
N GLU A 110 2.22 15.48 5.92
CA GLU A 110 2.74 16.53 6.79
C GLU A 110 3.73 17.41 6.05
N HIS A 111 3.62 18.72 6.21
CA HIS A 111 4.59 19.69 5.70
C HIS A 111 4.88 19.55 4.19
N GLY A 112 3.83 19.31 3.39
CA GLY A 112 3.97 19.14 1.94
C GLY A 112 4.59 17.80 1.52
N GLN A 113 4.69 16.87 2.45
CA GLN A 113 5.26 15.54 2.23
C GLN A 113 4.20 14.47 2.45
N VAL A 114 4.25 13.43 1.65
CA VAL A 114 3.46 12.21 1.89
C VAL A 114 4.36 11.21 2.60
N ILE A 115 3.89 10.69 3.72
CA ILE A 115 4.63 9.70 4.50
C ILE A 115 4.09 8.32 4.14
N VAL A 116 4.98 7.45 3.71
CA VAL A 116 4.61 6.08 3.32
C VAL A 116 5.45 5.07 4.10
N VAL A 117 4.84 3.91 4.37
CA VAL A 117 5.61 2.73 4.77
C VAL A 117 5.94 1.99 3.48
N ASP A 118 7.22 1.83 3.20
CA ASP A 118 7.69 1.21 1.97
C ASP A 118 8.17 -0.22 2.27
N PRO A 119 7.46 -1.24 1.76
CA PRO A 119 7.85 -2.62 2.02
C PRO A 119 9.20 -3.00 1.39
N ALA A 120 9.65 -2.27 0.38
CA ALA A 120 10.94 -2.55 -0.24
C ALA A 120 12.11 -2.32 0.72
N ILE A 121 11.97 -1.40 1.67
CA ILE A 121 13.00 -1.09 2.66
C ILE A 121 12.57 -1.43 4.09
N GLY A 122 11.30 -1.74 4.32
CA GLY A 122 10.78 -2.04 5.65
C GLY A 122 10.82 -0.86 6.59
N ALA A 123 10.57 0.35 6.08
CA ALA A 123 10.66 1.59 6.85
C ALA A 123 9.78 2.67 6.25
N GLU A 124 9.58 3.75 7.02
CA GLU A 124 8.91 4.94 6.50
C GLU A 124 9.82 5.70 5.55
N ARG A 125 9.20 6.29 4.55
CA ARG A 125 9.82 7.24 3.63
C ARG A 125 8.94 8.47 3.51
N GLN A 126 9.56 9.60 3.19
CA GLN A 126 8.85 10.83 2.89
C GLN A 126 9.01 11.12 1.39
N LEU A 127 7.89 11.40 0.74
CA LEU A 127 7.86 11.73 -0.68
C LEU A 127 7.27 13.13 -0.82
N GLU A 128 7.89 13.96 -1.69
CA GLU A 128 7.31 15.24 -2.01
C GLU A 128 5.90 15.02 -2.59
N LEU A 129 4.95 15.86 -2.21
CA LEU A 129 3.54 15.69 -2.59
C LEU A 129 3.36 15.57 -4.11
N GLU A 130 3.95 16.47 -4.89
CA GLU A 130 3.79 16.44 -6.35
C GLU A 130 4.41 15.19 -6.98
N THR A 131 5.55 14.75 -6.46
CA THR A 131 6.21 13.52 -6.91
C THR A 131 5.32 12.30 -6.64
N PHE A 132 4.74 12.24 -5.45
CA PHE A 132 3.82 11.16 -5.09
C PHE A 132 2.57 11.17 -5.99
N LEU A 133 1.93 12.31 -6.14
CA LEU A 133 0.70 12.42 -6.93
C LEU A 133 0.93 12.00 -8.38
N ARG A 134 2.08 12.36 -8.96
CA ARG A 134 2.44 11.96 -10.32
C ARG A 134 2.65 10.44 -10.42
N ALA A 135 3.36 9.85 -9.47
CA ALA A 135 3.62 8.41 -9.44
C ALA A 135 2.33 7.62 -9.26
N TRP A 136 1.42 8.11 -8.42
CA TRP A 136 0.13 7.50 -8.18
C TRP A 136 -0.76 7.57 -9.42
N ARG A 137 -0.82 8.74 -10.06
CA ARG A 137 -1.62 8.95 -11.28
C ARG A 137 -1.19 8.03 -12.41
N ARG A 138 0.09 7.74 -12.52
CA ARG A 138 0.62 6.82 -13.53
C ARG A 138 0.15 5.38 -13.31
N ARG A 139 -0.44 5.09 -12.16
CA ARG A 139 -1.06 3.80 -11.82
C ARG A 139 -2.54 3.96 -11.50
N ASP A 140 -3.19 4.89 -12.18
CA ASP A 140 -4.65 5.11 -12.17
C ASP A 140 -5.21 5.47 -10.80
N ASN A 141 -4.41 6.02 -9.90
CA ASN A 141 -4.83 6.42 -8.56
C ASN A 141 -5.54 5.29 -7.80
N ARG A 142 -5.08 4.05 -7.95
CA ARG A 142 -5.68 2.91 -7.27
C ARG A 142 -5.33 2.90 -5.80
N GLY A 143 -6.31 2.56 -4.98
CA GLY A 143 -6.13 2.47 -3.55
C GLY A 143 -6.93 1.35 -2.93
N LEU A 144 -6.51 0.94 -1.74
CA LEU A 144 -7.19 -0.09 -0.95
C LEU A 144 -7.21 0.35 0.51
N VAL A 145 -8.40 0.35 1.08
CA VAL A 145 -8.61 0.60 2.51
C VAL A 145 -9.10 -0.68 3.15
N VAL A 146 -8.48 -1.06 4.27
CA VAL A 146 -8.86 -2.25 5.03
C VAL A 146 -9.41 -1.82 6.37
N LEU A 147 -10.58 -2.36 6.74
CA LEU A 147 -11.29 -2.03 7.98
C LEU A 147 -11.64 -3.30 8.73
N ARG A 148 -11.84 -3.16 10.01
CA ARG A 148 -12.26 -4.26 10.87
C ARG A 148 -13.70 -4.66 10.64
#